data_9e26b35d19b36b06befba00d2fec2d35
#
_entry.id   9e26b35d19b36b06befba00d2fec2d35
#
_cell.length_a   1.000
_cell.length_b   1.000
_cell.length_c   1.000
_cell.angle_alpha   90.00
_cell.angle_beta   90.00
_cell.angle_gamma   90.00
#
_symmetry.space_group_name_H-M   'P 1'
#
loop_
_entity.id
_entity.type
_entity.pdbx_description
1 polymer ?
#
loop_
_entity_poly.entity_id
_entity_poly.type
_entity_poly.pdbx_seq_one_letter_code
_entity_poly.pdbx_strand_id
1 'polypeptide(L)'
;MGIVAAYAAAVLAFAYALVSLYWALGGHALLTTVGGYVEEFARRGGALPVVIALAAAAAKAAGGLLALALVRPWGRMVPRRWLLIGSSAASVLLVGYGGLAVLAGSFVLLGVIHPAGRVDRTALRWHAGVWDLWFLIWGILLAVAAIGYWRRTARRSHR
;
A
#
# COMPACT_ATOMS: atom_id res chain seq x y z
N MET A 1 -3.15 20.05 -6.44
CA MET A 1 -2.32 18.95 -5.90
C MET A 1 -3.16 17.80 -5.33
N GLY A 2 -4.08 18.00 -4.37
CA GLY A 2 -4.81 16.89 -3.72
C GLY A 2 -5.66 16.00 -4.65
N ILE A 3 -6.21 16.51 -5.75
CA ILE A 3 -7.00 15.72 -6.71
C ILE A 3 -6.09 14.76 -7.50
N VAL A 4 -4.98 15.26 -8.02
CA VAL A 4 -4.00 14.44 -8.76
C VAL A 4 -3.43 13.37 -7.83
N ALA A 5 -3.07 13.73 -6.59
CA ALA A 5 -2.57 12.78 -5.61
C ALA A 5 -3.59 11.67 -5.30
N ALA A 6 -4.90 11.97 -5.24
CA ALA A 6 -5.94 10.97 -5.02
C ALA A 6 -6.02 9.96 -6.18
N TYR A 7 -5.96 10.44 -7.42
CA TYR A 7 -5.94 9.53 -8.58
C TYR A 7 -4.66 8.70 -8.64
N ALA A 8 -3.50 9.30 -8.38
CA ALA A 8 -2.23 8.58 -8.34
C ALA A 8 -2.22 7.51 -7.23
N ALA A 9 -2.72 7.85 -6.03
CA ALA A 9 -2.88 6.88 -4.94
C ALA A 9 -3.81 5.73 -5.33
N ALA A 10 -4.94 6.01 -6.01
CA ALA A 10 -5.86 5.00 -6.48
C ALA A 10 -5.22 4.08 -7.54
N VAL A 11 -4.47 4.63 -8.48
CA VAL A 11 -3.75 3.84 -9.51
C VAL A 11 -2.75 2.90 -8.85
N LEU A 12 -1.93 3.39 -7.90
CA LEU A 12 -0.98 2.56 -7.18
C LEU A 12 -1.67 1.45 -6.38
N ALA A 13 -2.78 1.78 -5.71
CA ALA A 13 -3.56 0.82 -4.94
C ALA A 13 -4.12 -0.30 -5.83
N PHE A 14 -4.77 0.04 -6.93
CA PHE A 14 -5.35 -0.94 -7.85
C PHE A 14 -4.29 -1.76 -8.58
N ALA A 15 -3.19 -1.15 -9.02
CA ALA A 15 -2.08 -1.88 -9.62
C ALA A 15 -1.52 -2.93 -8.65
N TYR A 16 -1.35 -2.58 -7.38
CA TYR A 16 -0.88 -3.53 -6.37
C TYR A 16 -1.95 -4.57 -6.00
N ALA A 17 -3.24 -4.21 -6.02
CA ALA A 17 -4.32 -5.16 -5.85
C ALA A 17 -4.33 -6.20 -6.96
N LEU A 18 -4.10 -5.81 -8.22
CA LEU A 18 -3.99 -6.70 -9.37
C LEU A 18 -2.82 -7.69 -9.23
N VAL A 19 -1.67 -7.26 -8.72
CA VAL A 19 -0.55 -8.18 -8.43
C VAL A 19 -0.97 -9.22 -7.39
N SER A 20 -1.63 -8.81 -6.30
CA SER A 20 -2.12 -9.75 -5.27
C SER A 20 -3.20 -10.70 -5.81
N LEU A 21 -4.08 -10.20 -6.66
CA LEU A 21 -5.09 -11.02 -7.33
C LEU A 21 -4.45 -12.03 -8.29
N TYR A 22 -3.45 -11.61 -9.07
CA TYR A 22 -2.70 -12.49 -9.95
C TYR A 22 -2.07 -13.67 -9.18
N TRP A 23 -1.47 -13.41 -8.01
CA TRP A 23 -0.94 -14.48 -7.15
C TRP A 23 -2.05 -15.35 -6.55
N ALA A 24 -3.18 -14.78 -6.17
CA ALA A 24 -4.34 -15.54 -5.68
C ALA A 24 -4.91 -16.51 -6.73
N LEU A 25 -4.81 -16.14 -8.01
CA LEU A 25 -5.24 -16.97 -9.14
C LEU A 25 -4.18 -18.00 -9.61
N GLY A 26 -3.10 -18.18 -8.85
CA GLY A 26 -2.05 -19.15 -9.14
C GLY A 26 -0.91 -18.62 -10.00
N GLY A 27 -0.83 -17.31 -10.22
CA GLY A 27 0.32 -16.70 -10.89
C GLY A 27 1.58 -16.74 -10.01
N HIS A 28 2.74 -16.96 -10.61
CA HIS A 28 4.01 -17.06 -9.89
C HIS A 28 5.04 -16.01 -10.29
N ALA A 29 4.74 -15.17 -11.28
CA ALA A 29 5.66 -14.10 -11.68
C ALA A 29 5.90 -13.12 -10.52
N LEU A 30 7.14 -12.67 -10.37
CA LEU A 30 7.59 -11.77 -9.30
C LEU A 30 7.51 -12.37 -7.87
N LEU A 31 7.03 -13.59 -7.69
CA LEU A 31 6.91 -14.20 -6.35
C LEU A 31 8.29 -14.37 -5.69
N THR A 32 9.30 -14.75 -6.49
CA THR A 32 10.71 -14.84 -6.03
C THR A 32 11.31 -13.52 -5.56
N THR A 33 10.75 -12.39 -6.03
CA THR A 33 11.22 -11.06 -5.60
C THR A 33 10.66 -10.64 -4.24
N VAL A 34 9.56 -11.28 -3.80
CA VAL A 34 9.04 -11.14 -2.45
C VAL A 34 9.85 -12.00 -1.48
N GLY A 35 10.25 -13.21 -1.91
CA GLY A 35 11.11 -14.11 -1.14
C GLY A 35 10.55 -14.57 0.20
N GLY A 36 11.39 -15.28 0.94
CA GLY A 36 11.14 -15.66 2.33
C GLY A 36 9.85 -16.45 2.54
N TYR A 37 9.25 -16.24 3.71
CA TYR A 37 8.05 -16.97 4.14
C TYR A 37 6.85 -16.77 3.19
N VAL A 38 6.71 -15.59 2.60
CA VAL A 38 5.56 -15.29 1.70
C VAL A 38 5.65 -16.13 0.42
N GLU A 39 6.84 -16.24 -0.17
CA GLU A 39 7.08 -17.08 -1.34
C GLU A 39 6.85 -18.56 -1.03
N GLU A 40 7.44 -19.06 0.06
CA GLU A 40 7.25 -20.47 0.48
C GLU A 40 5.79 -20.76 0.75
N PHE A 41 5.09 -19.88 1.46
CA PHE A 41 3.69 -20.03 1.80
C PHE A 41 2.81 -20.07 0.56
N ALA A 42 3.05 -19.18 -0.40
CA ALA A 42 2.33 -19.16 -1.67
C ALA A 42 2.60 -20.42 -2.50
N ARG A 43 3.85 -20.92 -2.52
CA ARG A 43 4.25 -22.12 -3.24
C ARG A 43 3.70 -23.42 -2.64
N ARG A 44 3.43 -23.47 -1.33
CA ARG A 44 2.80 -24.63 -0.67
C ARG A 44 1.41 -24.92 -1.24
N GLY A 45 0.75 -23.92 -1.82
CA GLY A 45 -0.60 -24.04 -2.35
C GLY A 45 -1.66 -24.26 -1.26
N GLY A 46 -2.87 -24.60 -1.70
CA GLY A 46 -4.00 -24.81 -0.81
C GLY A 46 -4.87 -23.55 -0.63
N ALA A 47 -5.96 -23.67 0.13
CA ALA A 47 -6.95 -22.62 0.26
C ALA A 47 -6.44 -21.39 1.05
N LEU A 48 -5.61 -21.60 2.08
CA LEU A 48 -5.20 -20.53 2.98
C LEU A 48 -4.34 -19.43 2.31
N PRO A 49 -3.29 -19.75 1.50
CA PRO A 49 -2.57 -18.76 0.72
C PRO A 49 -3.48 -17.95 -0.23
N VAL A 50 -4.42 -18.65 -0.89
CA VAL A 50 -5.38 -18.00 -1.80
C VAL A 50 -6.28 -17.00 -1.04
N VAL A 51 -6.84 -17.40 0.08
CA VAL A 51 -7.69 -16.54 0.91
C VAL A 51 -6.91 -15.30 1.39
N ILE A 52 -5.67 -15.47 1.85
CA ILE A 52 -4.84 -14.35 2.30
C ILE A 52 -4.51 -13.41 1.13
N ALA A 53 -4.17 -13.94 -0.04
CA ALA A 53 -3.88 -13.12 -1.22
C ALA A 53 -5.13 -12.36 -1.71
N LEU A 54 -6.32 -12.99 -1.68
CA LEU A 54 -7.59 -12.33 -1.99
C LEU A 54 -7.93 -11.24 -0.97
N ALA A 55 -7.75 -11.50 0.32
CA ALA A 55 -7.94 -10.50 1.37
C ALA A 55 -6.99 -9.30 1.18
N ALA A 56 -5.73 -9.56 0.85
CA ALA A 56 -4.75 -8.52 0.55
C ALA A 56 -5.12 -7.72 -0.70
N ALA A 57 -5.62 -8.38 -1.76
CA ALA A 57 -6.11 -7.71 -2.95
C ALA A 57 -7.33 -6.82 -2.64
N ALA A 58 -8.30 -7.34 -1.88
CA ALA A 58 -9.48 -6.61 -1.45
C ALA A 58 -9.14 -5.38 -0.59
N ALA A 59 -8.22 -5.53 0.37
CA ALA A 59 -7.77 -4.43 1.22
C ALA A 59 -7.09 -3.32 0.39
N LYS A 60 -6.24 -3.67 -0.59
CA LYS A 60 -5.61 -2.72 -1.50
C LYS A 60 -6.64 -2.03 -2.40
N ALA A 61 -7.61 -2.77 -2.94
CA ALA A 61 -8.69 -2.21 -3.74
C ALA A 61 -9.55 -1.25 -2.91
N ALA A 62 -9.87 -1.59 -1.66
CA ALA A 62 -10.57 -0.70 -0.73
C ALA A 62 -9.79 0.60 -0.48
N GLY A 63 -8.46 0.53 -0.35
CA GLY A 63 -7.60 1.71 -0.26
C GLY A 63 -7.65 2.58 -1.52
N GLY A 64 -7.73 1.97 -2.71
CA GLY A 64 -7.94 2.68 -3.97
C GLY A 64 -9.31 3.38 -4.04
N LEU A 65 -10.37 2.68 -3.63
CA LEU A 65 -11.70 3.26 -3.52
C LEU A 65 -11.75 4.41 -2.51
N LEU A 66 -11.08 4.25 -1.37
CA LEU A 66 -10.97 5.31 -0.36
C LEU A 66 -10.30 6.57 -0.94
N ALA A 67 -9.22 6.41 -1.70
CA ALA A 67 -8.56 7.54 -2.38
C ALA A 67 -9.51 8.22 -3.38
N LEU A 68 -10.27 7.45 -4.17
CA LEU A 68 -11.27 7.99 -5.10
C LEU A 68 -12.43 8.69 -4.38
N ALA A 69 -12.88 8.17 -3.23
CA ALA A 69 -13.95 8.78 -2.44
C ALA A 69 -13.64 10.21 -2.01
N LEU A 70 -12.36 10.55 -1.85
CA LEU A 70 -11.93 11.92 -1.49
C LEU A 70 -12.18 12.94 -2.61
N VAL A 71 -12.40 12.50 -3.87
CA VAL A 71 -12.48 13.37 -5.04
C VAL A 71 -13.70 13.14 -5.92
N ARG A 72 -14.32 11.97 -5.85
CA ARG A 72 -15.50 11.62 -6.66
C ARG A 72 -16.81 12.02 -5.96
N PRO A 73 -17.89 12.31 -6.75
CA PRO A 73 -19.17 12.72 -6.16
C PRO A 73 -19.79 11.71 -5.21
N TRP A 74 -19.66 10.41 -5.50
CA TRP A 74 -20.19 9.33 -4.66
C TRP A 74 -19.56 9.29 -3.27
N GLY A 75 -18.34 9.82 -3.09
CA GLY A 75 -17.72 9.94 -1.77
C GLY A 75 -18.50 10.84 -0.79
N ARG A 76 -19.42 11.67 -1.30
CA ARG A 76 -20.32 12.47 -0.44
C ARG A 76 -21.35 11.64 0.33
N MET A 77 -21.59 10.38 -0.10
CA MET A 77 -22.44 9.44 0.63
C MET A 77 -21.81 8.99 1.96
N VAL A 78 -20.48 9.09 2.07
CA VAL A 78 -19.76 8.75 3.28
C VAL A 78 -19.57 10.01 4.13
N PRO A 79 -19.94 10.01 5.42
CA PRO A 79 -19.72 11.15 6.28
C PRO A 79 -18.26 11.59 6.28
N ARG A 80 -18.02 12.91 6.14
CA ARG A 80 -16.70 13.54 6.03
C ARG A 80 -15.68 13.02 7.06
N ARG A 81 -16.13 12.85 8.31
CA ARG A 81 -15.29 12.36 9.41
C ARG A 81 -14.69 10.99 9.13
N TRP A 82 -15.46 10.08 8.58
CA TRP A 82 -15.00 8.71 8.31
C TRP A 82 -14.01 8.66 7.13
N LEU A 83 -14.23 9.49 6.10
CA LEU A 83 -13.24 9.63 5.02
C LEU A 83 -11.93 10.18 5.54
N LEU A 84 -11.95 11.18 6.42
CA LEU A 84 -10.73 11.74 7.00
C LEU A 84 -10.04 10.76 7.94
N ILE A 85 -10.79 10.10 8.84
CA ILE A 85 -10.23 9.10 9.76
C ILE A 85 -9.62 7.94 8.96
N GLY A 86 -10.38 7.37 8.03
CA GLY A 86 -9.93 6.22 7.25
C GLY A 86 -8.70 6.55 6.38
N SER A 87 -8.72 7.69 5.67
CA SER A 87 -7.58 8.09 4.83
C SER A 87 -6.35 8.47 5.65
N SER A 88 -6.51 9.11 6.81
CA SER A 88 -5.38 9.44 7.70
C SER A 88 -4.79 8.17 8.33
N ALA A 89 -5.62 7.28 8.85
CA ALA A 89 -5.17 6.01 9.42
C ALA A 89 -4.45 5.15 8.38
N ALA A 90 -5.04 4.99 7.18
CA ALA A 90 -4.40 4.26 6.09
C ALA A 90 -3.06 4.91 5.67
N SER A 91 -2.99 6.24 5.57
CA SER A 91 -1.75 6.94 5.25
C SER A 91 -0.67 6.70 6.30
N VAL A 92 -1.01 6.81 7.60
CA VAL A 92 -0.05 6.57 8.69
C VAL A 92 0.46 5.13 8.67
N LEU A 93 -0.42 4.15 8.46
CA LEU A 93 -0.03 2.74 8.35
C LEU A 93 0.89 2.49 7.16
N LEU A 94 0.54 3.00 5.97
CA LEU A 94 1.31 2.80 4.74
C LEU A 94 2.66 3.50 4.80
N VAL A 95 2.71 4.75 5.28
CA VAL A 95 3.96 5.51 5.42
C VAL A 95 4.83 4.90 6.53
N GLY A 96 4.22 4.53 7.66
CA GLY A 96 4.94 3.91 8.78
C GLY A 96 5.54 2.58 8.37
N TYR A 97 4.73 1.66 7.82
CA TYR A 97 5.20 0.37 7.34
C TYR A 97 6.24 0.52 6.23
N GLY A 98 5.89 1.19 5.13
CA GLY A 98 6.78 1.34 3.97
C GLY A 98 8.05 2.11 4.30
N GLY A 99 7.96 3.17 5.10
CA GLY A 99 9.11 3.95 5.52
C GLY A 99 10.08 3.17 6.41
N LEU A 100 9.56 2.48 7.43
CA LEU A 100 10.39 1.64 8.30
C LEU A 100 11.03 0.48 7.53
N ALA A 101 10.29 -0.18 6.66
CA ALA A 101 10.79 -1.30 5.87
C ALA A 101 11.88 -0.85 4.87
N VAL A 102 11.67 0.27 4.15
CA VAL A 102 12.68 0.85 3.25
C VAL A 102 13.94 1.24 4.03
N LEU A 103 13.81 1.90 5.18
CA LEU A 103 14.95 2.28 6.01
C LEU A 103 15.72 1.06 6.52
N ALA A 104 15.02 0.10 7.10
CA ALA A 104 15.64 -1.12 7.62
C ALA A 104 16.35 -1.91 6.52
N GLY A 105 15.68 -2.12 5.37
CA GLY A 105 16.26 -2.78 4.21
C GLY A 105 17.49 -2.07 3.67
N SER A 106 17.43 -0.74 3.59
CA SER A 106 18.56 0.08 3.14
C SER A 106 19.76 -0.02 4.09
N PHE A 107 19.55 0.02 5.41
CA PHE A 107 20.64 -0.13 6.38
C PHE A 107 21.30 -1.49 6.32
N VAL A 108 20.55 -2.57 6.06
CA VAL A 108 21.12 -3.90 5.84
C VAL A 108 21.92 -3.95 4.54
N LEU A 109 21.39 -3.36 3.45
CA LEU A 109 22.10 -3.33 2.16
C LEU A 109 23.40 -2.53 2.21
N LEU A 110 23.41 -1.43 2.97
CA LEU A 110 24.59 -0.57 3.20
C LEU A 110 25.57 -1.17 4.23
N GLY A 111 25.25 -2.31 4.86
CA GLY A 111 26.09 -2.94 5.85
C GLY A 111 26.14 -2.21 7.20
N VAL A 112 25.18 -1.35 7.49
CA VAL A 112 25.06 -0.69 8.81
C VAL A 112 24.45 -1.66 9.84
N ILE A 113 23.51 -2.49 9.40
CA ILE A 113 22.89 -3.54 10.22
C ILE A 113 23.29 -4.90 9.66
N HIS A 114 23.74 -5.79 10.56
CA HIS A 114 24.15 -7.15 10.23
C HIS A 114 23.16 -8.14 10.87
N PRO A 115 22.16 -8.63 10.14
CA PRO A 115 21.25 -9.65 10.65
C PRO A 115 21.98 -10.95 11.01
N ALA A 116 21.55 -11.62 12.09
CA ALA A 116 22.18 -12.85 12.58
C ALA A 116 21.97 -14.09 11.66
N GLY A 117 21.20 -13.99 10.57
CA GLY A 117 20.88 -15.08 9.67
C GLY A 117 21.27 -14.82 8.22
N ARG A 118 21.05 -15.81 7.34
CA ARG A 118 21.23 -15.64 5.90
C ARG A 118 20.17 -14.68 5.36
N VAL A 119 20.64 -13.61 4.72
CA VAL A 119 19.76 -12.61 4.07
C VAL A 119 19.72 -12.88 2.58
N ASP A 120 18.52 -13.06 2.04
CA ASP A 120 18.33 -13.00 0.59
C ASP A 120 18.46 -11.55 0.14
N ARG A 121 19.65 -11.19 -0.36
CA ARG A 121 19.94 -9.84 -0.84
C ARG A 121 19.11 -9.45 -2.05
N THR A 122 18.66 -10.43 -2.86
CA THR A 122 17.84 -10.16 -4.03
C THR A 122 16.43 -9.75 -3.59
N ALA A 123 15.78 -10.54 -2.75
CA ALA A 123 14.49 -10.19 -2.17
C ALA A 123 14.55 -8.85 -1.41
N LEU A 124 15.60 -8.63 -0.61
CA LEU A 124 15.77 -7.39 0.15
C LEU A 124 15.88 -6.15 -0.75
N ARG A 125 16.58 -6.22 -1.89
CA ARG A 125 16.67 -5.13 -2.87
C ARG A 125 15.30 -4.84 -3.49
N TRP A 126 14.53 -5.87 -3.83
CA TRP A 126 13.19 -5.72 -4.35
C TRP A 126 12.23 -5.12 -3.32
N HIS A 127 12.34 -5.54 -2.05
CA HIS A 127 11.58 -4.95 -0.95
C HIS A 127 11.91 -3.47 -0.80
N ALA A 128 13.16 -3.10 -0.56
CA ALA A 128 13.55 -1.72 -0.33
C ALA A 128 13.31 -0.81 -1.54
N GLY A 129 13.50 -1.33 -2.78
CA GLY A 129 13.44 -0.53 -4.01
C GLY A 129 12.07 -0.54 -4.70
N VAL A 130 11.22 -1.54 -4.44
CA VAL A 130 9.93 -1.69 -5.14
C VAL A 130 8.79 -1.89 -4.16
N TRP A 131 8.73 -3.04 -3.44
CA TRP A 131 7.54 -3.42 -2.70
C TRP A 131 7.22 -2.49 -1.53
N ASP A 132 8.20 -2.18 -0.70
CA ASP A 132 8.02 -1.33 0.48
C ASP A 132 8.00 0.16 0.09
N LEU A 133 8.79 0.54 -0.91
CA LEU A 133 8.76 1.89 -1.48
C LEU A 133 7.39 2.20 -2.10
N TRP A 134 6.72 1.21 -2.71
CA TRP A 134 5.36 1.36 -3.25
C TRP A 134 4.36 1.75 -2.15
N PHE A 135 4.40 1.05 -0.99
CA PHE A 135 3.56 1.41 0.15
C PHE A 135 3.85 2.83 0.65
N LEU A 136 5.13 3.21 0.73
CA LEU A 136 5.54 4.54 1.17
C LEU A 136 4.99 5.63 0.25
N ILE A 137 5.19 5.50 -1.06
CA ILE A 137 4.71 6.47 -2.05
C ILE A 137 3.18 6.54 -2.05
N TRP A 138 2.52 5.40 -2.03
CA TRP A 138 1.05 5.34 -1.94
C TRP A 138 0.53 6.03 -0.69
N GLY A 139 1.13 5.77 0.47
CA GLY A 139 0.77 6.40 1.74
C GLY A 139 0.94 7.92 1.73
N ILE A 140 2.05 8.43 1.17
CA ILE A 140 2.30 9.86 1.01
C ILE A 140 1.25 10.50 0.09
N LEU A 141 0.95 9.89 -1.05
CA LEU A 141 -0.05 10.39 -2.00
C LEU A 141 -1.44 10.43 -1.36
N LEU A 142 -1.81 9.40 -0.60
CA LEU A 142 -3.07 9.35 0.13
C LEU A 142 -3.15 10.45 1.21
N ALA A 143 -2.05 10.71 1.94
CA ALA A 143 -1.97 11.81 2.90
C ALA A 143 -2.18 13.18 2.23
N VAL A 144 -1.51 13.43 1.11
CA VAL A 144 -1.68 14.67 0.32
C VAL A 144 -3.13 14.81 -0.18
N ALA A 145 -3.75 13.70 -0.60
CA ALA A 145 -5.15 13.68 -1.01
C ALA A 145 -6.09 14.01 0.15
N ALA A 146 -5.88 13.41 1.32
CA ALA A 146 -6.66 13.65 2.53
C ALA A 146 -6.55 15.11 3.02
N ILE A 147 -5.35 15.67 3.06
CA ILE A 147 -5.13 17.09 3.39
C ILE A 147 -5.85 17.99 2.37
N GLY A 148 -5.75 17.68 1.09
CA GLY A 148 -6.47 18.41 0.05
C GLY A 148 -7.99 18.35 0.21
N TYR A 149 -8.54 17.19 0.57
CA TYR A 149 -9.96 17.01 0.85
C TYR A 149 -10.39 17.82 2.09
N TRP A 150 -9.63 17.73 3.19
CA TRP A 150 -9.89 18.48 4.41
C TRP A 150 -9.96 19.99 4.14
N ARG A 151 -8.95 20.56 3.44
CA ARG A 151 -8.91 21.99 3.10
C ARG A 151 -10.11 22.45 2.26
N ARG A 152 -10.53 21.64 1.27
CA ARG A 152 -11.69 21.95 0.41
C ARG A 152 -13.01 21.93 1.19
N THR A 153 -13.15 21.00 2.14
CA THR A 153 -14.39 20.83 2.90
C THR A 153 -14.48 21.78 4.09
N ALA A 154 -13.36 22.16 4.71
CA ALA A 154 -13.32 23.16 5.78
C ALA A 154 -13.77 24.56 5.28
N ARG A 155 -13.36 24.97 4.08
CA ARG A 155 -13.74 26.26 3.49
C ARG A 155 -15.23 26.39 3.16
N ARG A 156 -15.97 25.26 3.03
CA ARG A 156 -17.41 25.28 2.73
C ARG A 156 -18.30 25.45 3.96
N SER A 157 -17.79 25.18 5.15
CA SER A 157 -18.52 25.34 6.41
C SER A 157 -18.52 26.77 6.95
N HIS A 158 -17.77 27.69 6.35
CA HIS A 158 -17.68 29.10 6.72
C HIS A 158 -18.40 30.05 5.73
N ARG A 159 -19.14 29.48 4.76
CA ARG A 159 -20.02 30.23 3.84
C ARG A 159 -21.47 29.83 4.05
#